data_ed1e96296e6b55f590382469fb10b9cd
#
_entry.id   ed1e96296e6b55f590382469fb10b9cd
#
_cell.length_a   1.000
_cell.length_b   1.000
_cell.length_c   1.000
_cell.angle_alpha   90.00
_cell.angle_beta   90.00
_cell.angle_gamma   90.00
#
_symmetry.space_group_name_H-M   'P 1'
#
loop_
_entity.id
_entity.type
_entity.pdbx_description
1 polymer ?
#
loop_
_entity_poly.entity_id
_entity_poly.type
_entity_poly.pdbx_seq_one_letter_code
_entity_poly.pdbx_strand_id
1 'polypeptide(L)'
;MALNVQSRAKRYEKLDFLGEGQFATVYKARDKTTNTIVAIKKLLDAFGHKSNISLVFDFMETDLEVIIKDTSLVLTPANIKAYILMTLQGLEYMHNYWILHRDLKPNNLLLDENGVLKLADFGLAKAFGSPNRVYTHQVVTRWYRAPELLFGARMYGVGVDMWAVGCILAELLLRVPFLAGDSDLDQLTKIFEALGTPTEETWPGMSSLPDYVSFKLFPGTPLEHIFSAAGDDLLELLKGLFTFNPCTRTTASQALKMKYFSNRPGPTPGPQLPRPNSSTEALKEKENLLIGIKRKRDSIEQGTLKKKLVF
;
A
#
# COMPACT_ATOMS: atom_id res chain seq x y z
N MET A 1 12.56 -20.77 31.72
CA MET A 1 11.81 -20.09 30.62
C MET A 1 12.04 -20.66 29.22
N ALA A 2 13.01 -21.54 28.98
CA ALA A 2 13.31 -22.14 27.66
C ALA A 2 12.29 -23.21 27.17
N LEU A 3 11.59 -23.88 28.08
CA LEU A 3 10.64 -24.95 27.75
C LEU A 3 9.34 -24.49 27.03
N ASN A 4 9.04 -23.17 27.04
CA ASN A 4 7.79 -22.68 26.52
C ASN A 4 7.84 -22.29 25.02
N VAL A 5 9.02 -22.16 24.41
CA VAL A 5 9.19 -21.76 23.00
C VAL A 5 9.05 -22.95 22.06
N GLN A 6 9.60 -24.12 22.43
CA GLN A 6 9.45 -25.34 21.61
C GLN A 6 8.01 -25.89 21.61
N SER A 7 7.23 -25.67 22.69
CA SER A 7 5.82 -26.05 22.75
C SER A 7 4.94 -25.17 21.85
N ARG A 8 5.28 -23.88 21.70
CA ARG A 8 4.53 -22.95 20.85
C ARG A 8 4.73 -23.21 19.35
N ALA A 9 5.93 -23.60 18.92
CA ALA A 9 6.20 -23.97 17.52
C ALA A 9 5.41 -25.22 17.10
N LYS A 10 5.13 -26.15 18.00
CA LYS A 10 4.31 -27.36 17.74
C LYS A 10 2.81 -27.08 17.66
N ARG A 11 2.36 -25.91 18.10
CA ARG A 11 0.95 -25.48 18.05
C ARG A 11 0.47 -25.26 16.61
N TYR A 12 1.34 -24.78 15.75
CA TYR A 12 0.99 -24.42 14.38
C TYR A 12 1.46 -25.48 13.39
N GLU A 13 0.55 -25.91 12.54
CA GLU A 13 0.83 -26.81 11.41
C GLU A 13 0.89 -25.99 10.13
N LYS A 14 2.06 -25.96 9.50
CA LYS A 14 2.22 -25.28 8.21
C LYS A 14 1.44 -26.04 7.13
N LEU A 15 0.65 -25.30 6.35
CA LEU A 15 -0.14 -25.83 5.24
C LEU A 15 0.53 -25.47 3.90
N ASP A 16 0.62 -24.17 3.59
CA ASP A 16 1.10 -23.69 2.31
C ASP A 16 2.13 -22.57 2.48
N PHE A 17 3.03 -22.44 1.52
CA PHE A 17 3.90 -21.29 1.36
C PHE A 17 3.13 -20.18 0.65
N LEU A 18 3.08 -18.97 1.24
CA LEU A 18 2.35 -17.83 0.68
C LEU A 18 3.27 -16.85 -0.05
N GLY A 19 4.51 -16.72 0.39
CA GLY A 19 5.46 -15.82 -0.24
C GLY A 19 6.71 -15.57 0.59
N GLU A 20 7.71 -15.00 -0.06
CA GLU A 20 8.98 -14.57 0.55
C GLU A 20 9.27 -13.13 0.14
N GLY A 21 9.57 -12.29 1.11
CA GLY A 21 10.05 -10.93 0.92
C GLY A 21 11.48 -10.80 1.41
N GLN A 22 12.08 -9.63 1.20
CA GLN A 22 13.46 -9.35 1.58
C GLN A 22 13.78 -9.65 3.06
N PHE A 23 12.80 -9.53 3.95
CA PHE A 23 13.00 -9.62 5.41
C PHE A 23 12.20 -10.75 6.07
N ALA A 24 11.36 -11.45 5.35
CA ALA A 24 10.50 -12.46 5.96
C ALA A 24 9.92 -13.46 4.95
N THR A 25 9.63 -14.67 5.46
CA THR A 25 8.87 -15.70 4.74
C THR A 25 7.50 -15.86 5.38
N VAL A 26 6.44 -15.98 4.58
CA VAL A 26 5.05 -16.09 5.05
C VAL A 26 4.48 -17.46 4.69
N TYR A 27 3.81 -18.08 5.64
CA TYR A 27 3.17 -19.38 5.50
C TYR A 27 1.70 -19.31 5.92
N LYS A 28 0.82 -19.99 5.21
CA LYS A 28 -0.50 -20.39 5.69
C LYS A 28 -0.33 -21.53 6.68
N ALA A 29 -0.99 -21.47 7.82
CA ALA A 29 -0.88 -22.49 8.84
C ALA A 29 -2.22 -22.70 9.56
N ARG A 30 -2.36 -23.85 10.21
CA ARG A 30 -3.49 -24.16 11.10
C ARG A 30 -3.02 -24.07 12.54
N ASP A 31 -3.72 -23.29 13.34
CA ASP A 31 -3.59 -23.35 14.80
C ASP A 31 -4.31 -24.60 15.33
N LYS A 32 -3.56 -25.57 15.79
CA LYS A 32 -4.10 -26.85 16.31
C LYS A 32 -4.96 -26.69 17.58
N THR A 33 -4.81 -25.57 18.28
CA THR A 33 -5.58 -25.30 19.51
C THR A 33 -6.96 -24.79 19.22
N THR A 34 -7.07 -23.87 18.26
CA THR A 34 -8.36 -23.21 17.90
C THR A 34 -8.95 -23.77 16.61
N ASN A 35 -8.19 -24.58 15.87
CA ASN A 35 -8.52 -25.08 14.53
C ASN A 35 -8.76 -23.98 13.49
N THR A 36 -8.26 -22.76 13.74
CA THR A 36 -8.37 -21.63 12.82
C THR A 36 -7.19 -21.57 11.86
N ILE A 37 -7.42 -21.01 10.67
CA ILE A 37 -6.37 -20.73 9.69
C ILE A 37 -5.72 -19.38 10.04
N VAL A 38 -4.39 -19.35 10.02
CA VAL A 38 -3.56 -18.20 10.37
C VAL A 38 -2.47 -17.99 9.33
N ALA A 39 -1.92 -16.77 9.25
CA ALA A 39 -0.70 -16.48 8.52
C ALA A 39 0.48 -16.37 9.49
N ILE A 40 1.58 -17.05 9.19
CA ILE A 40 2.81 -16.99 9.98
C ILE A 40 3.89 -16.29 9.17
N LYS A 41 4.29 -15.08 9.61
CA LYS A 41 5.42 -14.33 9.06
C LYS A 41 6.67 -14.66 9.89
N LYS A 42 7.60 -15.43 9.28
CA LYS A 42 8.89 -15.75 9.88
C LYS A 42 9.92 -14.71 9.43
N LEU A 43 10.48 -13.97 10.38
CA LEU A 43 11.53 -13.00 10.08
C LEU A 43 12.84 -13.72 9.77
N LEU A 44 13.52 -13.31 8.69
CA LEU A 44 14.81 -13.90 8.27
C LEU A 44 15.96 -13.43 9.15
N ASP A 45 15.89 -12.18 9.64
CA ASP A 45 16.84 -11.60 10.58
C ASP A 45 16.14 -10.68 11.57
N ALA A 46 16.61 -10.72 12.85
CA ALA A 46 16.19 -9.77 13.88
C ALA A 46 17.45 -9.30 14.59
N PHE A 47 17.77 -8.01 14.48
CA PHE A 47 18.97 -7.41 15.06
C PHE A 47 19.13 -7.78 16.53
N GLY A 48 20.22 -8.50 16.85
CA GLY A 48 20.71 -8.71 18.21
C GLY A 48 20.39 -10.02 18.88
N HIS A 49 19.60 -10.93 18.28
CA HIS A 49 19.37 -12.27 18.86
C HIS A 49 19.27 -13.37 17.77
N LYS A 50 19.95 -14.49 18.01
CA LYS A 50 19.86 -15.73 17.20
C LYS A 50 18.47 -16.43 17.31
N SER A 51 17.39 -15.72 17.62
CA SER A 51 16.06 -16.30 17.79
C SER A 51 15.25 -16.08 16.52
N ASN A 52 14.82 -17.18 15.90
CA ASN A 52 13.81 -17.17 14.85
C ASN A 52 12.50 -16.57 15.39
N ILE A 53 12.24 -15.29 15.14
CA ILE A 53 10.99 -14.64 15.51
C ILE A 53 9.96 -14.97 14.45
N SER A 54 8.82 -15.48 14.88
CA SER A 54 7.66 -15.69 14.02
C SER A 54 6.47 -14.91 14.58
N LEU A 55 5.82 -14.13 13.73
CA LEU A 55 4.60 -13.41 14.04
C LEU A 55 3.42 -14.18 13.46
N VAL A 56 2.35 -14.28 14.23
CA VAL A 56 1.11 -14.97 13.82
C VAL A 56 0.05 -13.91 13.65
N PHE A 57 -0.60 -13.91 12.49
CA PHE A 57 -1.64 -12.99 12.09
C PHE A 57 -2.90 -13.75 11.70
N ASP A 58 -4.04 -13.05 11.68
CA ASP A 58 -5.23 -13.54 11.00
C ASP A 58 -4.89 -13.86 9.54
N PHE A 59 -5.44 -14.94 9.02
CA PHE A 59 -5.31 -15.25 7.60
C PHE A 59 -6.24 -14.34 6.80
N MET A 60 -5.70 -13.75 5.74
CA MET A 60 -6.43 -12.89 4.83
C MET A 60 -6.48 -13.57 3.46
N GLU A 61 -7.65 -13.61 2.83
CA GLU A 61 -7.86 -14.38 1.60
C GLU A 61 -7.25 -13.72 0.36
N THR A 62 -7.31 -12.38 0.31
CA THR A 62 -6.87 -11.62 -0.87
C THR A 62 -6.40 -10.23 -0.46
N ASP A 63 -5.92 -9.47 -1.42
CA ASP A 63 -5.55 -8.07 -1.30
C ASP A 63 -6.24 -7.23 -2.37
N LEU A 64 -6.20 -5.92 -2.20
CA LEU A 64 -6.87 -4.99 -3.09
C LEU A 64 -6.21 -4.93 -4.48
N GLU A 65 -4.91 -5.23 -4.60
CA GLU A 65 -4.21 -5.30 -5.89
C GLU A 65 -4.77 -6.42 -6.77
N VAL A 66 -5.00 -7.60 -6.18
CA VAL A 66 -5.63 -8.73 -6.89
C VAL A 66 -7.02 -8.35 -7.39
N ILE A 67 -7.83 -7.68 -6.56
CA ILE A 67 -9.16 -7.21 -6.92
C ILE A 67 -9.10 -6.16 -8.04
N ILE A 68 -8.17 -5.20 -7.98
CA ILE A 68 -7.99 -4.17 -9.01
C ILE A 68 -7.57 -4.80 -10.34
N LYS A 69 -6.69 -5.78 -10.34
CA LYS A 69 -6.17 -6.43 -11.54
C LYS A 69 -7.13 -7.45 -12.17
N ASP A 70 -8.08 -7.96 -11.41
CA ASP A 70 -9.07 -8.89 -11.94
C ASP A 70 -10.14 -8.15 -12.75
N THR A 71 -9.94 -8.08 -14.05
CA THR A 71 -10.85 -7.40 -14.99
C THR A 71 -12.21 -8.09 -15.13
N SER A 72 -12.36 -9.33 -14.66
CA SER A 72 -13.65 -10.02 -14.62
C SER A 72 -14.57 -9.46 -13.52
N LEU A 73 -14.00 -8.80 -12.50
CA LEU A 73 -14.75 -8.19 -11.43
C LEU A 73 -15.19 -6.76 -11.78
N VAL A 74 -16.49 -6.53 -11.76
CA VAL A 74 -17.07 -5.19 -11.90
C VAL A 74 -17.05 -4.51 -10.53
N LEU A 75 -16.28 -3.41 -10.39
CA LEU A 75 -16.28 -2.60 -9.18
C LEU A 75 -17.31 -1.49 -9.29
N THR A 76 -18.36 -1.59 -8.49
CA THR A 76 -19.38 -0.53 -8.39
C THR A 76 -18.88 0.63 -7.52
N PRO A 77 -19.46 1.85 -7.65
CA PRO A 77 -19.15 2.96 -6.74
C PRO A 77 -19.33 2.61 -5.25
N ALA A 78 -20.31 1.75 -4.91
CA ALA A 78 -20.54 1.27 -3.55
C ALA A 78 -19.42 0.34 -3.05
N ASN A 79 -18.83 -0.47 -3.94
CA ASN A 79 -17.67 -1.32 -3.59
C ASN A 79 -16.44 -0.46 -3.30
N ILE A 80 -16.13 0.49 -4.19
CA ILE A 80 -14.99 1.41 -4.02
C ILE A 80 -15.14 2.21 -2.73
N LYS A 81 -16.35 2.73 -2.46
CA LYS A 81 -16.67 3.43 -1.22
C LYS A 81 -16.39 2.56 0.02
N ALA A 82 -16.77 1.29 -0.01
CA ALA A 82 -16.54 0.37 1.11
C ALA A 82 -15.04 0.14 1.37
N TYR A 83 -14.25 -0.10 0.33
CA TYR A 83 -12.80 -0.30 0.48
C TYR A 83 -12.11 0.94 1.06
N ILE A 84 -12.43 2.13 0.52
CA ILE A 84 -11.83 3.38 1.00
C ILE A 84 -12.31 3.74 2.41
N LEU A 85 -13.58 3.49 2.73
CA LEU A 85 -14.12 3.70 4.08
C LEU A 85 -13.32 2.88 5.12
N MET A 86 -13.16 1.58 4.88
CA MET A 86 -12.42 0.69 5.79
C MET A 86 -10.94 1.07 5.90
N THR A 87 -10.31 1.47 4.77
CA THR A 87 -8.93 1.96 4.76
C THR A 87 -8.78 3.22 5.63
N LEU A 88 -9.67 4.19 5.47
CA LEU A 88 -9.64 5.44 6.25
C LEU A 88 -9.92 5.20 7.74
N GLN A 89 -10.82 4.28 8.09
CA GLN A 89 -11.07 3.90 9.49
C GLN A 89 -9.82 3.29 10.14
N GLY A 90 -9.11 2.40 9.42
CA GLY A 90 -7.84 1.85 9.90
C GLY A 90 -6.77 2.93 10.08
N LEU A 91 -6.66 3.88 9.14
CA LEU A 91 -5.72 5.00 9.23
C LEU A 91 -6.08 5.98 10.33
N GLU A 92 -7.36 6.31 10.50
CA GLU A 92 -7.80 7.17 11.61
C GLU A 92 -7.35 6.59 12.95
N TYR A 93 -7.56 5.29 13.14
CA TYR A 93 -7.08 4.60 14.35
C TYR A 93 -5.56 4.72 14.51
N MET A 94 -4.77 4.41 13.49
CA MET A 94 -3.30 4.50 13.54
C MET A 94 -2.83 5.94 13.83
N HIS A 95 -3.40 6.92 13.12
CA HIS A 95 -3.02 8.33 13.26
C HIS A 95 -3.36 8.89 14.64
N ASN A 96 -4.48 8.47 15.23
CA ASN A 96 -4.85 8.81 16.61
C ASN A 96 -3.88 8.24 17.66
N TYR A 97 -3.19 7.13 17.34
CA TYR A 97 -2.10 6.57 18.14
C TYR A 97 -0.72 7.05 17.71
N TRP A 98 -0.66 8.12 16.92
CA TRP A 98 0.59 8.74 16.46
C TRP A 98 1.48 7.78 15.65
N ILE A 99 0.90 6.92 14.83
CA ILE A 99 1.60 5.95 13.99
C ILE A 99 1.30 6.27 12.52
N LEU A 100 2.35 6.46 11.71
CA LEU A 100 2.29 6.51 10.26
C LEU A 100 2.52 5.11 9.69
N HIS A 101 1.77 4.75 8.65
CA HIS A 101 1.95 3.48 7.93
C HIS A 101 3.17 3.52 7.01
N ARG A 102 3.27 4.53 6.16
CA ARG A 102 4.37 4.84 5.26
C ARG A 102 4.66 3.83 4.14
N ASP A 103 3.79 2.86 3.92
CA ASP A 103 3.84 1.95 2.76
C ASP A 103 2.45 1.49 2.33
N LEU A 104 1.50 2.45 2.24
CA LEU A 104 0.18 2.16 1.71
C LEU A 104 0.25 1.95 0.21
N LYS A 105 -0.32 0.83 -0.22
CA LYS A 105 -0.48 0.41 -1.61
C LYS A 105 -1.53 -0.70 -1.65
N PRO A 106 -2.12 -1.00 -2.81
CA PRO A 106 -3.22 -1.98 -2.88
C PRO A 106 -2.90 -3.35 -2.29
N ASN A 107 -1.67 -3.86 -2.46
CA ASN A 107 -1.27 -5.17 -1.93
C ASN A 107 -1.01 -5.20 -0.41
N ASN A 108 -1.01 -4.05 0.27
CA ASN A 108 -0.95 -3.93 1.73
C ASN A 108 -2.34 -3.69 2.35
N LEU A 109 -3.40 -3.73 1.54
CA LEU A 109 -4.80 -3.65 1.95
C LEU A 109 -5.42 -5.04 1.77
N LEU A 110 -5.42 -5.81 2.86
CA LEU A 110 -5.83 -7.22 2.84
C LEU A 110 -7.31 -7.36 3.18
N LEU A 111 -7.98 -8.34 2.57
CA LEU A 111 -9.39 -8.66 2.84
C LEU A 111 -9.50 -10.07 3.42
N ASP A 112 -10.31 -10.20 4.46
CA ASP A 112 -10.66 -11.50 5.03
C ASP A 112 -11.87 -12.14 4.31
N GLU A 113 -12.24 -13.35 4.75
CA GLU A 113 -13.39 -14.11 4.23
C GLU A 113 -14.74 -13.38 4.36
N ASN A 114 -14.84 -12.40 5.27
CA ASN A 114 -16.05 -11.62 5.50
C ASN A 114 -16.03 -10.28 4.73
N GLY A 115 -14.99 -10.02 3.94
CA GLY A 115 -14.79 -8.77 3.21
C GLY A 115 -14.39 -7.61 4.11
N VAL A 116 -13.84 -7.89 5.31
CA VAL A 116 -13.26 -6.85 6.16
C VAL A 116 -11.86 -6.55 5.71
N LEU A 117 -11.61 -5.28 5.36
CA LEU A 117 -10.31 -4.80 4.95
C LEU A 117 -9.46 -4.47 6.18
N LYS A 118 -8.21 -4.94 6.18
CA LYS A 118 -7.21 -4.65 7.21
C LYS A 118 -5.93 -4.11 6.57
N LEU A 119 -5.35 -3.09 7.22
CA LEU A 119 -4.03 -2.57 6.87
C LEU A 119 -2.95 -3.58 7.27
N ALA A 120 -1.98 -3.81 6.40
CA ALA A 120 -0.93 -4.81 6.59
C ALA A 120 0.45 -4.26 6.23
N ASP A 121 1.47 -5.01 6.63
CA ASP A 121 2.89 -4.71 6.43
C ASP A 121 3.37 -3.40 7.09
N PHE A 122 3.42 -3.44 8.41
CA PHE A 122 3.94 -2.35 9.26
C PHE A 122 5.48 -2.28 9.30
N GLY A 123 6.18 -2.90 8.35
CA GLY A 123 7.65 -2.92 8.30
C GLY A 123 8.28 -1.52 8.21
N LEU A 124 7.56 -0.58 7.60
CA LEU A 124 7.96 0.83 7.51
C LEU A 124 7.21 1.74 8.48
N ALA A 125 6.28 1.21 9.29
CA ALA A 125 5.49 2.03 10.20
C ALA A 125 6.36 2.70 11.28
N LYS A 126 6.00 3.92 11.67
CA LYS A 126 6.77 4.69 12.65
C LYS A 126 5.90 5.66 13.44
N ALA A 127 6.24 5.82 14.73
CA ALA A 127 5.62 6.84 15.56
C ALA A 127 6.03 8.24 15.08
N PHE A 128 5.09 9.20 15.08
CA PHE A 128 5.30 10.60 14.72
C PHE A 128 4.90 11.55 15.87
N GLY A 129 5.01 12.85 15.66
CA GLY A 129 4.60 13.86 16.66
C GLY A 129 5.71 14.35 17.59
N SER A 130 6.94 13.83 17.51
CA SER A 130 8.09 14.43 18.21
C SER A 130 8.63 15.60 17.38
N PRO A 131 8.76 16.83 17.96
CA PRO A 131 9.09 18.04 17.19
C PRO A 131 10.50 18.02 16.56
N ASN A 132 11.40 17.17 17.06
CA ASN A 132 12.80 17.08 16.56
C ASN A 132 13.08 15.76 15.82
N ARG A 133 12.05 15.02 15.42
CA ARG A 133 12.25 13.70 14.80
C ARG A 133 12.39 13.82 13.29
N VAL A 134 13.58 13.52 12.80
CA VAL A 134 13.90 13.42 11.39
C VAL A 134 13.58 12.01 10.90
N TYR A 135 12.90 11.90 9.77
CA TYR A 135 12.52 10.63 9.14
C TYR A 135 13.27 10.45 7.83
N THR A 136 13.41 9.20 7.39
CA THR A 136 13.86 8.93 6.02
C THR A 136 12.74 9.30 5.03
N HIS A 137 13.09 9.98 3.95
CA HIS A 137 12.16 10.34 2.86
C HIS A 137 11.98 9.19 1.85
N GLN A 138 12.94 8.24 1.80
CA GLN A 138 12.88 7.07 0.91
C GLN A 138 11.98 5.98 1.50
N VAL A 139 10.74 6.33 1.75
CA VAL A 139 9.66 5.44 2.18
C VAL A 139 8.52 5.52 1.17
N VAL A 140 7.55 4.64 1.27
CA VAL A 140 6.42 4.48 0.34
C VAL A 140 6.88 3.98 -1.04
N THR A 141 6.17 3.03 -1.60
CA THR A 141 6.36 2.63 -3.00
C THR A 141 6.14 3.84 -3.90
N ARG A 142 7.05 4.12 -4.85
CA ARG A 142 7.14 5.38 -5.59
C ARG A 142 5.80 5.88 -6.14
N TRP A 143 4.99 5.03 -6.74
CA TRP A 143 3.71 5.41 -7.35
C TRP A 143 2.69 6.00 -6.35
N TYR A 144 2.84 5.72 -5.06
CA TYR A 144 1.99 6.19 -3.97
C TYR A 144 2.69 7.22 -3.08
N ARG A 145 3.94 7.62 -3.45
CA ARG A 145 4.76 8.54 -2.67
C ARG A 145 4.29 9.98 -2.86
N ALA A 146 4.06 10.66 -1.73
CA ALA A 146 3.65 12.05 -1.70
C ALA A 146 4.76 12.99 -2.23
N PRO A 147 4.41 14.13 -2.87
CA PRO A 147 5.37 15.04 -3.47
C PRO A 147 6.38 15.60 -2.47
N GLU A 148 5.99 15.85 -1.22
CA GLU A 148 6.92 16.28 -0.18
C GLU A 148 8.03 15.27 0.10
N LEU A 149 7.74 13.97 0.02
CA LEU A 149 8.76 12.92 0.16
C LEU A 149 9.68 12.85 -1.07
N LEU A 150 9.15 13.11 -2.26
CA LEU A 150 9.93 13.18 -3.49
C LEU A 150 10.86 14.40 -3.51
N PHE A 151 10.48 15.48 -2.84
CA PHE A 151 11.32 16.65 -2.59
C PHE A 151 12.18 16.53 -1.33
N GLY A 152 12.33 15.33 -0.78
CA GLY A 152 13.28 15.04 0.29
C GLY A 152 12.86 15.51 1.69
N ALA A 153 11.58 15.82 1.91
CA ALA A 153 11.10 16.20 3.23
C ALA A 153 11.45 15.15 4.28
N ARG A 154 12.07 15.58 5.38
CA ARG A 154 12.46 14.73 6.51
C ARG A 154 11.59 14.92 7.74
N MET A 155 10.77 15.97 7.75
CA MET A 155 9.71 16.19 8.73
C MET A 155 8.37 16.13 7.98
N TYR A 156 7.59 15.14 8.25
CA TYR A 156 6.30 14.91 7.61
C TYR A 156 5.33 14.19 8.56
N GLY A 157 4.05 14.23 8.27
CA GLY A 157 2.99 13.70 9.10
C GLY A 157 2.02 12.83 8.32
N VAL A 158 0.79 12.76 8.80
CA VAL A 158 -0.30 11.92 8.26
C VAL A 158 -0.59 12.14 6.77
N GLY A 159 -0.24 13.31 6.25
CA GLY A 159 -0.44 13.67 4.84
C GLY A 159 0.17 12.67 3.86
N VAL A 160 1.30 12.01 4.20
CA VAL A 160 1.94 11.04 3.31
C VAL A 160 1.09 9.79 3.10
N ASP A 161 0.40 9.32 4.15
CA ASP A 161 -0.54 8.20 4.05
C ASP A 161 -1.81 8.63 3.30
N MET A 162 -2.28 9.86 3.51
CA MET A 162 -3.48 10.39 2.85
C MET A 162 -3.29 10.57 1.34
N TRP A 163 -2.10 11.01 0.90
CA TRP A 163 -1.75 11.02 -0.53
C TRP A 163 -1.82 9.62 -1.15
N ALA A 164 -1.24 8.63 -0.45
CA ALA A 164 -1.29 7.24 -0.90
C ALA A 164 -2.72 6.71 -1.02
N VAL A 165 -3.62 7.08 -0.08
CA VAL A 165 -5.07 6.76 -0.21
C VAL A 165 -5.67 7.39 -1.46
N GLY A 166 -5.30 8.63 -1.80
CA GLY A 166 -5.71 9.29 -3.05
C GLY A 166 -5.29 8.49 -4.28
N CYS A 167 -4.03 8.04 -4.33
CA CYS A 167 -3.54 7.19 -5.42
C CYS A 167 -4.29 5.86 -5.51
N ILE A 168 -4.55 5.20 -4.38
CA ILE A 168 -5.29 3.93 -4.33
C ILE A 168 -6.75 4.13 -4.77
N LEU A 169 -7.42 5.21 -4.34
CA LEU A 169 -8.78 5.55 -4.79
C LEU A 169 -8.82 5.78 -6.29
N ALA A 170 -7.87 6.55 -6.83
CA ALA A 170 -7.75 6.77 -8.27
C ALA A 170 -7.52 5.46 -9.04
N GLU A 171 -6.68 4.57 -8.52
CA GLU A 171 -6.41 3.27 -9.12
C GLU A 171 -7.64 2.33 -9.09
N LEU A 172 -8.44 2.35 -8.04
CA LEU A 172 -9.72 1.64 -7.97
C LEU A 172 -10.71 2.13 -9.04
N LEU A 173 -10.75 3.44 -9.29
CA LEU A 173 -11.61 4.06 -10.30
C LEU A 173 -11.16 3.74 -11.72
N LEU A 174 -9.85 3.81 -11.98
CA LEU A 174 -9.24 3.64 -13.31
C LEU A 174 -8.88 2.19 -13.64
N ARG A 175 -8.76 1.32 -12.64
CA ARG A 175 -8.29 -0.08 -12.73
C ARG A 175 -6.83 -0.21 -13.18
N VAL A 176 -6.09 0.90 -13.17
CA VAL A 176 -4.66 0.99 -13.46
C VAL A 176 -4.02 2.02 -12.53
N PRO A 177 -2.71 1.91 -12.22
CA PRO A 177 -2.02 2.90 -11.41
C PRO A 177 -2.15 4.31 -12.01
N PHE A 178 -2.57 5.28 -11.19
CA PHE A 178 -2.82 6.64 -11.66
C PHE A 178 -1.53 7.42 -11.98
N LEU A 179 -0.54 7.31 -11.09
CA LEU A 179 0.72 8.05 -11.17
C LEU A 179 1.89 7.07 -11.11
N ALA A 180 2.25 6.46 -12.24
CA ALA A 180 3.27 5.41 -12.30
C ALA A 180 4.59 5.94 -12.89
N GLY A 181 5.44 6.53 -12.05
CA GLY A 181 6.75 7.05 -12.43
C GLY A 181 7.88 6.01 -12.28
N ASP A 182 8.85 6.07 -13.22
CA ASP A 182 9.99 5.17 -13.25
C ASP A 182 11.18 5.65 -12.41
N SER A 183 11.25 6.96 -12.15
CA SER A 183 12.20 7.62 -11.24
C SER A 183 11.48 8.63 -10.36
N ASP A 184 12.15 9.18 -9.35
CA ASP A 184 11.55 10.20 -8.47
C ASP A 184 11.23 11.49 -9.24
N LEU A 185 12.08 11.89 -10.21
CA LEU A 185 11.80 13.03 -11.09
C LEU A 185 10.65 12.73 -12.06
N ASP A 186 10.60 11.53 -12.64
CA ASP A 186 9.49 11.13 -13.51
C ASP A 186 8.18 11.04 -12.73
N GLN A 187 8.23 10.59 -11.47
CA GLN A 187 7.06 10.59 -10.59
C GLN A 187 6.52 12.00 -10.34
N LEU A 188 7.40 12.97 -10.05
CA LEU A 188 7.02 14.37 -9.92
C LEU A 188 6.45 14.94 -11.23
N THR A 189 7.07 14.61 -12.37
CA THR A 189 6.57 15.01 -13.69
C THR A 189 5.14 14.51 -13.90
N LYS A 190 4.88 13.22 -13.67
CA LYS A 190 3.53 12.62 -13.81
C LYS A 190 2.51 13.25 -12.86
N ILE A 191 2.92 13.56 -11.62
CA ILE A 191 2.07 14.26 -10.66
C ILE A 191 1.69 15.64 -11.22
N PHE A 192 2.67 16.41 -11.69
CA PHE A 192 2.42 17.78 -12.15
C PHE A 192 1.71 17.83 -13.51
N GLU A 193 1.97 16.88 -14.41
CA GLU A 193 1.19 16.75 -15.65
C GLU A 193 -0.29 16.46 -15.37
N ALA A 194 -0.57 15.59 -14.40
CA ALA A 194 -1.94 15.23 -14.03
C ALA A 194 -2.65 16.31 -13.22
N LEU A 195 -2.00 16.86 -12.19
CA LEU A 195 -2.65 17.70 -11.17
C LEU A 195 -2.29 19.20 -11.27
N GLY A 196 -1.37 19.56 -12.16
CA GLY A 196 -0.80 20.91 -12.28
C GLY A 196 0.45 21.08 -11.41
N THR A 197 1.33 21.99 -11.82
CA THR A 197 2.52 22.34 -11.04
C THR A 197 2.12 23.24 -9.87
N PRO A 198 2.41 22.88 -8.60
CA PRO A 198 2.12 23.75 -7.47
C PRO A 198 3.00 25.01 -7.47
N THR A 199 2.50 26.07 -6.86
CA THR A 199 3.19 27.34 -6.65
C THR A 199 3.42 27.56 -5.17
N GLU A 200 4.26 28.54 -4.79
CA GLU A 200 4.41 28.95 -3.40
C GLU A 200 3.11 29.47 -2.76
N GLU A 201 2.12 29.88 -3.56
CA GLU A 201 0.79 30.24 -3.07
C GLU A 201 -0.03 29.00 -2.67
N THR A 202 0.06 27.93 -3.46
CA THR A 202 -0.69 26.68 -3.22
C THR A 202 0.03 25.72 -2.28
N TRP A 203 1.38 25.85 -2.20
CA TRP A 203 2.22 25.07 -1.28
C TRP A 203 3.37 25.92 -0.75
N PRO A 204 3.11 26.74 0.28
CA PRO A 204 4.13 27.60 0.89
C PRO A 204 5.31 26.80 1.45
N GLY A 205 6.53 27.26 1.13
CA GLY A 205 7.77 26.64 1.58
C GLY A 205 8.23 25.42 0.79
N MET A 206 7.56 25.07 -0.30
CA MET A 206 7.93 23.97 -1.17
C MET A 206 9.36 24.12 -1.70
N SER A 207 9.74 25.32 -2.14
CA SER A 207 11.08 25.61 -2.68
C SER A 207 12.22 25.46 -1.66
N SER A 208 11.90 25.41 -0.36
CA SER A 208 12.87 25.18 0.72
C SER A 208 13.10 23.71 1.06
N LEU A 209 12.42 22.79 0.39
CA LEU A 209 12.58 21.36 0.61
C LEU A 209 13.98 20.90 0.12
N PRO A 210 14.61 19.91 0.79
CA PRO A 210 16.02 19.55 0.54
C PRO A 210 16.38 19.18 -0.90
N ASP A 211 15.48 18.43 -1.55
CA ASP A 211 15.69 17.91 -2.91
C ASP A 211 14.78 18.63 -3.93
N TYR A 212 14.36 19.86 -3.60
CA TYR A 212 13.53 20.65 -4.49
C TYR A 212 14.26 20.96 -5.79
N VAL A 213 13.56 20.75 -6.89
CA VAL A 213 13.94 21.19 -8.24
C VAL A 213 12.80 21.92 -8.89
N SER A 214 13.12 22.97 -9.65
CA SER A 214 12.10 23.74 -10.38
C SER A 214 11.61 22.94 -11.59
N PHE A 215 10.29 22.90 -11.77
CA PHE A 215 9.64 22.29 -12.92
C PHE A 215 9.02 23.36 -13.83
N LYS A 216 8.84 23.04 -15.10
CA LYS A 216 7.97 23.84 -15.98
C LYS A 216 6.55 23.84 -15.44
N LEU A 217 5.82 24.90 -15.75
CA LEU A 217 4.41 25.00 -15.37
C LEU A 217 3.57 24.07 -16.25
N PHE A 218 2.97 23.09 -15.63
CA PHE A 218 1.93 22.26 -16.21
C PHE A 218 0.58 22.78 -15.73
N PRO A 219 -0.44 22.94 -16.60
CA PRO A 219 -1.75 23.39 -16.18
C PRO A 219 -2.51 22.35 -15.37
N GLY A 220 -2.13 21.06 -15.50
CA GLY A 220 -2.88 19.94 -14.98
C GLY A 220 -4.15 19.66 -15.79
N THR A 221 -4.80 18.57 -15.46
CA THR A 221 -6.10 18.19 -16.01
C THR A 221 -7.13 18.25 -14.89
N PRO A 222 -8.26 18.95 -15.05
CA PRO A 222 -9.33 18.95 -14.07
C PRO A 222 -9.74 17.53 -13.71
N LEU A 223 -9.89 17.22 -12.40
CA LEU A 223 -10.20 15.87 -11.93
C LEU A 223 -11.52 15.35 -12.50
N GLU A 224 -12.48 16.21 -12.78
CA GLU A 224 -13.74 15.90 -13.47
C GLU A 224 -13.56 15.37 -14.91
N HIS A 225 -12.47 15.74 -15.56
CA HIS A 225 -12.13 15.20 -16.89
C HIS A 225 -11.41 13.85 -16.80
N ILE A 226 -10.59 13.66 -15.75
CA ILE A 226 -9.90 12.38 -15.50
C ILE A 226 -10.90 11.33 -15.01
N PHE A 227 -11.78 11.72 -14.08
CA PHE A 227 -12.77 10.87 -13.43
C PHE A 227 -14.18 11.25 -13.85
N SER A 228 -14.48 11.18 -15.15
CA SER A 228 -15.72 11.69 -15.74
C SER A 228 -17.02 11.05 -15.21
N ALA A 229 -16.92 9.87 -14.58
CA ALA A 229 -18.05 9.19 -13.93
C ALA A 229 -18.18 9.52 -12.43
N ALA A 230 -17.28 10.36 -11.86
CA ALA A 230 -17.30 10.73 -10.46
C ALA A 230 -18.30 11.86 -10.20
N GLY A 231 -19.11 11.70 -9.15
CA GLY A 231 -19.93 12.78 -8.65
C GLY A 231 -19.12 13.82 -7.85
N ASP A 232 -19.71 14.99 -7.61
CA ASP A 232 -19.05 16.11 -6.94
C ASP A 232 -18.48 15.75 -5.57
N ASP A 233 -19.16 14.90 -4.81
CA ASP A 233 -18.73 14.43 -3.49
C ASP A 233 -17.46 13.55 -3.55
N LEU A 234 -17.32 12.72 -4.58
CA LEU A 234 -16.10 11.93 -4.83
C LEU A 234 -14.96 12.83 -5.32
N LEU A 235 -15.27 13.79 -6.21
CA LEU A 235 -14.29 14.77 -6.68
C LEU A 235 -13.77 15.64 -5.53
N GLU A 236 -14.64 16.05 -4.59
CA GLU A 236 -14.24 16.79 -3.39
C GLU A 236 -13.26 15.96 -2.52
N LEU A 237 -13.54 14.67 -2.32
CA LEU A 237 -12.63 13.76 -1.60
C LEU A 237 -11.27 13.66 -2.31
N LEU A 238 -11.25 13.42 -3.63
CA LEU A 238 -10.01 13.34 -4.41
C LEU A 238 -9.20 14.65 -4.33
N LYS A 239 -9.84 15.82 -4.46
CA LYS A 239 -9.21 17.14 -4.31
C LYS A 239 -8.56 17.29 -2.94
N GLY A 240 -9.25 16.87 -1.88
CA GLY A 240 -8.71 16.91 -0.52
C GLY A 240 -7.51 16.00 -0.31
N LEU A 241 -7.54 14.79 -0.89
CA LEU A 241 -6.44 13.81 -0.80
C LEU A 241 -5.21 14.23 -1.62
N PHE A 242 -5.41 14.86 -2.79
CA PHE A 242 -4.34 15.34 -3.67
C PHE A 242 -3.93 16.79 -3.44
N THR A 243 -4.32 17.39 -2.31
CA THR A 243 -3.81 18.70 -1.91
C THR A 243 -2.28 18.66 -1.76
N PHE A 244 -1.56 19.51 -2.49
CA PHE A 244 -0.10 19.54 -2.50
C PHE A 244 0.50 19.87 -1.14
N ASN A 245 -0.02 20.96 -0.51
CA ASN A 245 0.43 21.34 0.83
C ASN A 245 0.04 20.26 1.86
N PRO A 246 1.01 19.52 2.45
CA PRO A 246 0.72 18.45 3.39
C PRO A 246 0.03 18.93 4.68
N CYS A 247 0.17 20.22 5.04
CA CYS A 247 -0.44 20.82 6.22
C CYS A 247 -1.96 21.03 6.06
N THR A 248 -2.43 21.18 4.82
CA THR A 248 -3.86 21.40 4.51
C THR A 248 -4.50 20.20 3.83
N ARG A 249 -3.71 19.16 3.52
CA ARG A 249 -4.22 17.89 2.98
C ARG A 249 -5.18 17.25 3.96
N THR A 250 -6.31 16.76 3.45
CA THR A 250 -7.39 16.14 4.24
C THR A 250 -6.85 14.97 5.09
N THR A 251 -7.13 14.98 6.38
CA THR A 251 -6.83 13.88 7.31
C THR A 251 -7.86 12.76 7.21
N ALA A 252 -7.57 11.57 7.76
CA ALA A 252 -8.50 10.44 7.77
C ALA A 252 -9.81 10.80 8.48
N SER A 253 -9.74 11.45 9.65
CA SER A 253 -10.92 11.89 10.40
C SER A 253 -11.77 12.96 9.68
N GLN A 254 -11.13 13.82 8.88
CA GLN A 254 -11.85 14.79 8.05
C GLN A 254 -12.51 14.10 6.85
N ALA A 255 -11.77 13.23 6.15
CA ALA A 255 -12.26 12.47 5.01
C ALA A 255 -13.50 11.64 5.37
N LEU A 256 -13.48 10.93 6.49
CA LEU A 256 -14.61 10.12 6.98
C LEU A 256 -15.90 10.92 7.23
N LYS A 257 -15.80 12.23 7.43
CA LYS A 257 -16.95 13.14 7.63
C LYS A 257 -17.46 13.77 6.33
N MET A 258 -16.79 13.54 5.20
CA MET A 258 -17.17 14.11 3.91
C MET A 258 -18.47 13.47 3.38
N LYS A 259 -19.23 14.22 2.61
CA LYS A 259 -20.53 13.81 2.04
C LYS A 259 -20.44 12.53 1.21
N TYR A 260 -19.29 12.25 0.61
CA TYR A 260 -19.05 11.03 -0.14
C TYR A 260 -19.45 9.76 0.62
N PHE A 261 -19.18 9.68 1.94
CA PHE A 261 -19.50 8.49 2.72
C PHE A 261 -20.95 8.46 3.25
N SER A 262 -21.62 9.59 3.32
CA SER A 262 -23.03 9.68 3.76
C SER A 262 -24.03 9.66 2.59
N ASN A 263 -23.59 10.02 1.37
CA ASN A 263 -24.44 10.04 0.18
C ASN A 263 -24.67 8.63 -0.39
N ARG A 264 -25.77 8.47 -1.13
CA ARG A 264 -26.03 7.23 -1.88
C ARG A 264 -25.12 7.15 -3.13
N PRO A 265 -24.77 5.92 -3.57
CA PRO A 265 -25.03 4.66 -2.88
C PRO A 265 -24.23 4.53 -1.58
N GLY A 266 -24.79 3.87 -0.58
CA GLY A 266 -24.05 3.50 0.63
C GLY A 266 -22.92 2.50 0.34
N PRO A 267 -21.97 2.32 1.25
CA PRO A 267 -20.89 1.34 1.09
C PRO A 267 -21.47 -0.09 1.07
N THR A 268 -20.93 -0.93 0.20
CA THR A 268 -21.32 -2.34 0.12
C THR A 268 -20.93 -3.07 1.40
N PRO A 269 -21.85 -3.86 2.02
CA PRO A 269 -21.50 -4.72 3.15
C PRO A 269 -20.40 -5.72 2.79
N GLY A 270 -19.46 -5.98 3.72
CA GLY A 270 -18.30 -6.84 3.48
C GLY A 270 -18.59 -8.17 2.79
N PRO A 271 -19.58 -8.98 3.25
CA PRO A 271 -19.92 -10.26 2.61
C PRO A 271 -20.41 -10.17 1.16
N GLN A 272 -20.85 -8.98 0.71
CA GLN A 272 -21.32 -8.71 -0.65
C GLN A 272 -20.25 -8.07 -1.55
N LEU A 273 -19.06 -7.78 -1.02
CA LEU A 273 -17.95 -7.26 -1.82
C LEU A 273 -17.50 -8.31 -2.84
N PRO A 274 -17.13 -7.87 -4.07
CA PRO A 274 -16.65 -8.78 -5.09
C PRO A 274 -15.36 -9.48 -4.63
N ARG A 275 -15.28 -10.79 -4.93
CA ARG A 275 -14.12 -11.63 -4.60
C ARG A 275 -13.57 -12.22 -5.88
N PRO A 276 -12.24 -12.32 -6.01
CA PRO A 276 -11.65 -13.05 -7.11
C PRO A 276 -12.17 -14.49 -7.09
N ASN A 277 -12.49 -15.01 -8.24
CA ASN A 277 -12.80 -16.44 -8.34
C ASN A 277 -11.58 -17.21 -7.85
N SER A 278 -11.78 -18.11 -6.88
CA SER A 278 -10.75 -18.98 -6.31
C SER A 278 -10.35 -20.08 -7.34
N SER A 279 -10.21 -19.72 -8.61
CA SER A 279 -9.73 -20.62 -9.63
C SER A 279 -8.22 -20.79 -9.45
N THR A 280 -7.81 -22.02 -9.29
CA THR A 280 -6.45 -22.58 -9.31
C THR A 280 -5.53 -22.01 -10.40
N GLU A 281 -6.01 -21.18 -11.31
CA GLU A 281 -5.28 -20.54 -12.39
C GLU A 281 -4.49 -19.31 -11.95
N ALA A 282 -5.03 -18.47 -11.07
CA ALA A 282 -4.30 -17.31 -10.55
C ALA A 282 -3.13 -17.71 -9.62
N LEU A 283 -3.26 -18.84 -8.93
CA LEU A 283 -2.16 -19.46 -8.18
C LEU A 283 -1.11 -20.05 -9.13
N LYS A 284 -1.52 -20.65 -10.25
CA LYS A 284 -0.60 -21.19 -11.28
C LYS A 284 0.13 -20.09 -12.04
N GLU A 285 -0.47 -18.93 -12.31
CA GLU A 285 0.23 -17.80 -12.92
C GLU A 285 1.27 -17.19 -11.96
N LYS A 286 0.97 -17.03 -10.67
CA LYS A 286 1.98 -16.62 -9.66
C LYS A 286 3.12 -17.64 -9.56
N GLU A 287 2.83 -18.92 -9.59
CA GLU A 287 3.83 -20.00 -9.57
C GLU A 287 4.69 -20.01 -10.86
N ASN A 288 4.07 -19.82 -12.02
CA ASN A 288 4.78 -19.74 -13.30
C ASN A 288 5.66 -18.50 -13.44
N LEU A 289 5.25 -17.34 -12.88
CA LEU A 289 6.09 -16.13 -12.81
C LEU A 289 7.31 -16.35 -11.87
N LEU A 290 7.11 -17.00 -10.74
CA LEU A 290 8.20 -17.34 -9.79
C LEU A 290 9.19 -18.35 -10.40
N ILE A 291 8.69 -19.34 -11.14
CA ILE A 291 9.51 -20.32 -11.87
C ILE A 291 10.27 -19.62 -13.04
N GLY A 292 9.64 -18.67 -13.71
CA GLY A 292 10.28 -17.86 -14.76
C GLY A 292 11.41 -16.98 -14.24
N ILE A 293 11.24 -16.39 -13.06
CA ILE A 293 12.28 -15.58 -12.39
C ILE A 293 13.43 -16.46 -11.90
N LYS A 294 13.13 -17.64 -11.34
CA LYS A 294 14.15 -18.62 -10.92
C LYS A 294 15.00 -19.12 -12.10
N ARG A 295 14.36 -19.50 -13.21
CA ARG A 295 15.07 -19.91 -14.44
C ARG A 295 15.93 -18.80 -15.05
N LYS A 296 15.49 -17.53 -14.95
CA LYS A 296 16.29 -16.37 -15.40
C LYS A 296 17.50 -16.12 -14.49
N ARG A 297 17.37 -16.35 -13.18
CA ARG A 297 18.45 -16.23 -12.21
C ARG A 297 19.50 -17.33 -12.41
N ASP A 298 19.07 -18.58 -12.54
CA ASP A 298 19.94 -19.74 -12.79
C ASP A 298 20.69 -19.63 -14.13
N SER A 299 20.05 -19.07 -15.16
CA SER A 299 20.70 -18.82 -16.47
C SER A 299 21.73 -17.68 -16.43
N ILE A 300 21.54 -16.68 -15.55
CA ILE A 300 22.51 -15.60 -15.35
C ILE A 300 23.73 -16.11 -14.55
N GLU A 301 23.52 -16.93 -13.53
CA GLU A 301 24.60 -17.52 -12.74
C GLU A 301 25.44 -18.52 -13.56
N GLN A 302 24.82 -19.34 -14.39
CA GLN A 302 25.54 -20.24 -15.31
C GLN A 302 26.26 -19.49 -16.44
N GLY A 303 25.73 -18.35 -16.89
CA GLY A 303 26.40 -17.48 -17.89
C GLY A 303 27.65 -16.79 -17.32
N THR A 304 27.66 -16.50 -16.02
CA THR A 304 28.80 -15.85 -15.34
C THR A 304 29.94 -16.84 -15.03
N LEU A 305 29.60 -18.11 -14.77
CA LEU A 305 30.59 -19.18 -14.54
C LEU A 305 31.34 -19.60 -15.82
N LYS A 306 30.67 -19.54 -16.99
CA LYS A 306 31.34 -19.86 -18.29
C LYS A 306 32.33 -18.81 -18.75
N LYS A 307 32.30 -17.57 -18.25
CA LYS A 307 33.24 -16.50 -18.57
C LYS A 307 34.52 -16.48 -17.70
N LYS A 308 34.60 -17.33 -16.66
CA LYS A 308 35.77 -17.43 -15.77
C LYS A 308 36.71 -18.62 -16.07
N LEU A 309 36.47 -19.38 -17.12
CA LEU A 309 37.28 -20.56 -17.49
C LEU A 309 37.85 -20.45 -18.90
N VAL A 310 38.35 -19.26 -19.26
CA VAL A 310 39.25 -19.11 -20.41
C VAL A 310 40.37 -18.18 -19.97
N PHE A 311 41.33 -18.77 -19.28
CA PHE A 311 42.76 -18.50 -19.33
C PHE A 311 43.48 -19.64 -18.65
#